data_bd3a18ad724fdf7ebfd1ccf76355ded7
#
_entry.id   bd3a18ad724fdf7ebfd1ccf76355ded7
#
_cell.length_a   1.000
_cell.length_b   1.000
_cell.length_c   1.000
_cell.angle_alpha   90.00
_cell.angle_beta   90.00
_cell.angle_gamma   90.00
#
_symmetry.space_group_name_H-M   'P 1'
#
loop_
_entity.id
_entity.type
_entity.pdbx_description
1 polymer ?
#
loop_
_entity_poly.entity_id
_entity_poly.type
_entity_poly.pdbx_seq_one_letter_code
_entity_poly.pdbx_strand_id
1 'polypeptide(L)'
;MSRRGSAGAMRVSEWAVPAPPVDREMLAVEPEEPDGRPPLLLVHGLGQAAWCWEQSWMPRVAEAGWSAHAVSLRAHGRSGGRDRWRRVRMSEYEHDLMQAVVSLPRPPVVVAHSLGCVVVSRVAARYPFAAMVLLAPVGVTHGLDLVAQTARRAPDRLARMAVGVPVTWRSNDLFHGLDPASAAAYLDRLDDEPPLVQMQIVLRRPPADPVGSPPVLVYGAEHDALVPRSGVESTARFY
;
A
#
# COMPACT_ATOMS: atom_id res chain seq x y z
N MET A 1 -29.94 -7.97 -19.10
CA MET A 1 -30.42 -7.06 -18.08
C MET A 1 -29.20 -6.34 -17.52
N SER A 2 -28.99 -5.10 -17.94
CA SER A 2 -27.84 -4.26 -17.57
C SER A 2 -27.99 -3.79 -16.12
N ARG A 3 -27.13 -4.24 -15.21
CA ARG A 3 -26.99 -3.62 -13.88
C ARG A 3 -26.30 -2.28 -14.07
N ARG A 4 -27.05 -1.20 -14.11
CA ARG A 4 -26.51 0.14 -13.92
C ARG A 4 -25.93 0.19 -12.49
N GLY A 5 -24.61 0.18 -12.38
CA GLY A 5 -23.93 0.46 -11.13
C GLY A 5 -24.35 1.86 -10.68
N SER A 6 -24.97 1.96 -9.50
CA SER A 6 -25.13 3.25 -8.83
C SER A 6 -23.74 3.80 -8.59
N ALA A 7 -23.38 4.89 -9.26
CA ALA A 7 -22.23 5.69 -8.88
C ALA A 7 -22.40 6.02 -7.39
N GLY A 8 -21.61 5.40 -6.54
CA GLY A 8 -21.68 5.61 -5.09
C GLY A 8 -21.55 7.09 -4.85
N ALA A 9 -22.56 7.70 -4.23
CA ALA A 9 -22.53 9.11 -3.88
C ALA A 9 -21.25 9.36 -3.08
N MET A 10 -20.36 10.18 -3.64
CA MET A 10 -19.12 10.60 -2.99
C MET A 10 -19.51 11.17 -1.64
N ARG A 11 -19.07 10.54 -0.54
CA ARG A 11 -19.33 11.08 0.79
C ARG A 11 -18.51 12.36 0.93
N VAL A 12 -19.15 13.47 0.71
CA VAL A 12 -18.57 14.83 0.80
C VAL A 12 -17.79 15.02 2.12
N SER A 13 -18.19 14.34 3.20
CA SER A 13 -17.53 14.38 4.50
C SER A 13 -16.08 13.84 4.53
N GLU A 14 -15.70 12.92 3.64
CA GLU A 14 -14.34 12.37 3.63
C GLU A 14 -13.33 13.30 2.94
N TRP A 15 -13.80 14.23 2.12
CA TRP A 15 -12.96 15.19 1.39
C TRP A 15 -13.14 16.64 1.85
N ALA A 16 -14.12 16.91 2.73
CA ALA A 16 -14.42 18.24 3.22
C ALA A 16 -13.30 18.83 4.11
N VAL A 17 -12.45 17.96 4.69
CA VAL A 17 -11.29 18.38 5.45
C VAL A 17 -10.05 17.74 4.81
N PRO A 18 -9.30 18.47 4.00
CA PRO A 18 -8.06 17.95 3.43
C PRO A 18 -7.09 17.58 4.55
N ALA A 19 -6.31 16.53 4.31
CA ALA A 19 -5.24 16.17 5.23
C ALA A 19 -4.26 17.35 5.35
N PRO A 20 -3.69 17.60 6.54
CA PRO A 20 -2.64 18.59 6.67
C PRO A 20 -1.51 18.29 5.68
N PRO A 21 -0.97 19.31 4.99
CA PRO A 21 0.14 19.12 4.08
C PRO A 21 1.35 18.59 4.84
N VAL A 22 2.10 17.71 4.19
CA VAL A 22 3.38 17.20 4.70
C VAL A 22 4.39 17.19 3.55
N ASP A 23 5.66 17.38 3.88
CA ASP A 23 6.72 17.11 2.92
C ASP A 23 6.77 15.60 2.68
N ARG A 24 6.65 15.20 1.42
CA ARG A 24 6.66 13.78 1.04
C ARG A 24 7.99 13.41 0.42
N GLU A 25 8.57 12.34 0.93
CA GLU A 25 9.66 11.68 0.25
C GLU A 25 9.12 10.96 -0.99
N MET A 26 9.72 11.27 -2.13
CA MET A 26 9.51 10.53 -3.36
C MET A 26 10.88 10.30 -4.02
N LEU A 27 11.31 9.04 -4.06
CA LEU A 27 12.50 8.63 -4.79
C LEU A 27 12.14 8.49 -6.26
N ALA A 28 13.04 8.85 -7.15
CA ALA A 28 12.82 8.72 -8.58
C ALA A 28 14.05 8.13 -9.26
N VAL A 29 13.82 7.38 -10.33
CA VAL A 29 14.83 6.89 -11.25
C VAL A 29 14.27 6.99 -12.67
N GLU A 30 15.11 7.46 -13.58
CA GLU A 30 14.76 7.58 -14.99
C GLU A 30 15.57 6.57 -15.81
N PRO A 31 15.00 6.00 -16.88
CA PRO A 31 15.77 5.19 -17.83
C PRO A 31 16.70 6.06 -18.66
N GLU A 32 17.75 5.48 -19.22
CA GLU A 32 18.67 6.21 -20.11
C GLU A 32 17.94 6.73 -21.34
N GLU A 33 17.01 5.95 -21.89
CA GLU A 33 16.20 6.32 -23.06
C GLU A 33 14.71 6.21 -22.72
N PRO A 34 14.03 7.32 -22.36
CA PRO A 34 12.60 7.33 -22.11
C PRO A 34 11.81 7.04 -23.40
N ASP A 35 10.94 6.03 -23.38
CA ASP A 35 10.12 5.62 -24.54
C ASP A 35 8.67 6.12 -24.50
N GLY A 36 8.37 7.00 -23.58
CA GLY A 36 7.03 7.57 -23.44
C GLY A 36 5.99 6.66 -22.76
N ARG A 37 6.38 5.55 -22.12
CA ARG A 37 5.48 4.74 -21.29
C ARG A 37 4.94 5.54 -20.10
N PRO A 38 3.77 5.14 -19.53
CA PRO A 38 3.34 5.68 -18.24
C PRO A 38 4.39 5.41 -17.16
N PRO A 39 4.65 6.37 -16.23
CA PRO A 39 5.60 6.13 -15.15
C PRO A 39 5.11 5.04 -14.20
N LEU A 40 6.02 4.32 -13.55
CA LEU A 40 5.69 3.44 -12.44
C LEU A 40 5.61 4.26 -11.15
N LEU A 41 4.56 4.03 -10.35
CA LEU A 41 4.45 4.56 -8.99
C LEU A 41 4.44 3.41 -8.00
N LEU A 42 5.47 3.33 -7.15
CA LEU A 42 5.71 2.25 -6.21
C LEU A 42 5.22 2.68 -4.82
N VAL A 43 4.32 1.88 -4.22
CA VAL A 43 3.67 2.17 -2.94
C VAL A 43 3.98 1.06 -1.95
N HIS A 44 4.63 1.41 -0.84
CA HIS A 44 5.12 0.47 0.16
C HIS A 44 4.02 -0.15 1.03
N GLY A 45 4.38 -1.20 1.76
CA GLY A 45 3.54 -1.88 2.74
C GLY A 45 3.68 -1.29 4.15
N LEU A 46 3.08 -1.98 5.11
CA LEU A 46 3.01 -1.61 6.51
C LEU A 46 4.43 -1.48 7.13
N GLY A 47 4.69 -0.36 7.80
CA GLY A 47 5.97 -0.08 8.43
C GLY A 47 7.15 0.16 7.48
N GLN A 48 6.94 0.04 6.17
CA GLN A 48 7.97 0.29 5.15
C GLN A 48 7.98 1.76 4.72
N ALA A 49 8.85 2.08 3.76
CA ALA A 49 8.90 3.38 3.09
C ALA A 49 9.46 3.19 1.66
N ALA A 50 9.66 4.26 0.91
CA ALA A 50 10.20 4.24 -0.45
C ALA A 50 11.50 3.42 -0.58
N TRP A 51 12.30 3.37 0.48
CA TRP A 51 13.55 2.63 0.52
C TRP A 51 13.43 1.14 0.18
N CYS A 52 12.26 0.52 0.42
CA CYS A 52 12.10 -0.92 0.12
C CYS A 52 12.15 -1.23 -1.39
N TRP A 53 12.00 -0.21 -2.22
CA TRP A 53 12.07 -0.31 -3.67
C TRP A 53 13.44 0.09 -4.25
N GLU A 54 14.19 0.90 -3.47
CA GLU A 54 15.38 1.63 -3.94
C GLU A 54 16.49 0.72 -4.44
N GLN A 55 16.83 -0.33 -3.68
CA GLN A 55 18.03 -1.13 -3.93
C GLN A 55 17.88 -2.15 -5.07
N SER A 56 16.67 -2.70 -5.26
CA SER A 56 16.47 -3.84 -6.16
C SER A 56 15.48 -3.55 -7.28
N TRP A 57 14.35 -2.91 -6.96
CA TRP A 57 13.28 -2.69 -7.93
C TRP A 57 13.58 -1.52 -8.86
N MET A 58 13.88 -0.35 -8.30
CA MET A 58 14.05 0.88 -9.08
C MET A 58 15.16 0.77 -10.13
N PRO A 59 16.37 0.26 -9.82
CA PRO A 59 17.41 0.08 -10.85
C PRO A 59 16.96 -0.83 -11.98
N ARG A 60 16.36 -1.98 -11.65
CA ARG A 60 15.93 -2.96 -12.65
C ARG A 60 14.82 -2.46 -13.56
N VAL A 61 13.87 -1.68 -13.02
CA VAL A 61 12.80 -1.12 -13.85
C VAL A 61 13.32 0.00 -14.74
N ALA A 62 14.31 0.78 -14.28
CA ALA A 62 15.01 1.75 -15.13
C ALA A 62 15.80 1.09 -16.26
N GLU A 63 16.54 0.02 -15.98
CA GLU A 63 17.21 -0.81 -16.99
C GLU A 63 16.23 -1.39 -18.01
N ALA A 64 14.99 -1.69 -17.58
CA ALA A 64 13.92 -2.16 -18.46
C ALA A 64 13.20 -1.03 -19.21
N GLY A 65 13.68 0.22 -19.14
CA GLY A 65 13.16 1.37 -19.87
C GLY A 65 11.99 2.10 -19.20
N TRP A 66 11.77 1.88 -17.87
CA TRP A 66 10.68 2.53 -17.14
C TRP A 66 11.19 3.64 -16.22
N SER A 67 10.54 4.80 -16.28
CA SER A 67 10.63 5.80 -15.21
C SER A 67 9.89 5.27 -13.98
N ALA A 68 10.51 5.32 -12.81
CA ALA A 68 9.91 4.82 -11.58
C ALA A 68 10.04 5.82 -10.43
N HIS A 69 8.95 5.95 -9.68
CA HIS A 69 8.82 6.83 -8.53
C HIS A 69 8.34 6.00 -7.33
N ALA A 70 9.04 6.07 -6.20
CA ALA A 70 8.65 5.39 -4.97
C ALA A 70 8.27 6.43 -3.92
N VAL A 71 7.04 6.38 -3.42
CA VAL A 71 6.53 7.33 -2.42
C VAL A 71 6.62 6.73 -1.03
N SER A 72 7.08 7.52 -0.05
CA SER A 72 6.86 7.23 1.37
C SER A 72 5.58 7.92 1.84
N LEU A 73 4.64 7.15 2.35
CA LEU A 73 3.43 7.68 2.98
C LEU A 73 3.81 8.46 4.24
N ARG A 74 2.98 9.39 4.69
CA ARG A 74 3.28 10.21 5.88
C ARG A 74 3.62 9.36 7.10
N ALA A 75 4.48 9.89 7.96
CA ALA A 75 5.07 9.23 9.12
C ALA A 75 6.03 8.06 8.80
N HIS A 76 6.35 7.81 7.52
CA HIS A 76 7.30 6.79 7.08
C HIS A 76 8.47 7.41 6.29
N GLY A 77 9.62 6.74 6.32
CA GLY A 77 10.83 7.21 5.64
C GLY A 77 11.19 8.64 6.05
N ARG A 78 11.41 9.51 5.07
CA ARG A 78 11.67 10.93 5.29
C ARG A 78 10.43 11.80 5.14
N SER A 79 9.24 11.20 4.94
CA SER A 79 8.00 11.95 4.90
C SER A 79 7.64 12.53 6.25
N GLY A 80 7.06 13.74 6.26
CA GLY A 80 6.57 14.41 7.46
C GLY A 80 5.40 13.69 8.13
N GLY A 81 4.90 14.27 9.23
CA GLY A 81 3.73 13.76 9.97
C GLY A 81 4.05 12.83 11.14
N ARG A 82 5.34 12.65 11.49
CA ARG A 82 5.79 11.84 12.64
C ARG A 82 5.36 12.44 13.98
N ASP A 83 5.27 13.75 14.08
CA ASP A 83 4.83 14.49 15.26
C ASP A 83 3.41 14.15 15.69
N ARG A 84 2.60 13.71 14.74
CA ARG A 84 1.19 13.33 14.95
C ARG A 84 0.85 11.91 14.50
N TRP A 85 1.83 11.02 14.36
CA TRP A 85 1.67 9.68 13.78
C TRP A 85 0.51 8.88 14.40
N ARG A 86 0.27 8.98 15.71
CA ARG A 86 -0.84 8.31 16.39
C ARG A 86 -2.23 8.73 15.91
N ARG A 87 -2.35 9.88 15.24
CA ARG A 87 -3.61 10.44 14.71
C ARG A 87 -3.74 10.28 13.21
N VAL A 88 -2.71 9.78 12.53
CA VAL A 88 -2.73 9.53 11.09
C VAL A 88 -3.77 8.47 10.77
N ARG A 89 -4.55 8.72 9.73
CA ARG A 89 -5.65 7.87 9.27
C ARG A 89 -5.41 7.39 7.83
N MET A 90 -6.09 6.33 7.43
CA MET A 90 -6.06 5.80 6.07
C MET A 90 -6.40 6.87 5.00
N SER A 91 -7.36 7.74 5.26
CA SER A 91 -7.70 8.84 4.34
C SER A 91 -6.55 9.81 4.10
N GLU A 92 -5.64 9.96 5.06
CA GLU A 92 -4.45 10.80 4.88
C GLU A 92 -3.41 10.11 3.99
N TYR A 93 -3.31 8.78 4.02
CA TYR A 93 -2.51 8.00 3.07
C TYR A 93 -3.08 8.08 1.64
N GLU A 94 -4.42 8.06 1.52
CA GLU A 94 -5.08 8.30 0.23
C GLU A 94 -4.71 9.67 -0.34
N HIS A 95 -4.68 10.71 0.50
CA HIS A 95 -4.25 12.05 0.09
C HIS A 95 -2.77 12.07 -0.34
N ASP A 96 -1.88 11.40 0.41
CA ASP A 96 -0.46 11.34 0.05
C ASP A 96 -0.26 10.65 -1.29
N LEU A 97 -0.95 9.53 -1.52
CA LEU A 97 -0.90 8.82 -2.80
C LEU A 97 -1.47 9.69 -3.94
N MET A 98 -2.63 10.35 -3.71
CA MET A 98 -3.20 11.25 -4.71
C MET A 98 -2.24 12.38 -5.09
N GLN A 99 -1.59 12.99 -4.09
CA GLN A 99 -0.60 14.04 -4.35
C GLN A 99 0.61 13.51 -5.14
N ALA A 100 1.06 12.28 -4.85
CA ALA A 100 2.11 11.64 -5.64
C ALA A 100 1.63 11.40 -7.09
N VAL A 101 0.41 10.89 -7.28
CA VAL A 101 -0.16 10.64 -8.61
C VAL A 101 -0.26 11.93 -9.44
N VAL A 102 -0.80 13.02 -8.86
CA VAL A 102 -0.99 14.27 -9.60
C VAL A 102 0.31 15.02 -9.85
N SER A 103 1.40 14.68 -9.15
CA SER A 103 2.73 15.23 -9.46
C SER A 103 3.40 14.57 -10.68
N LEU A 104 2.86 13.45 -11.16
CA LEU A 104 3.36 12.75 -12.34
C LEU A 104 2.75 13.31 -13.62
N PRO A 105 3.46 13.23 -14.76
CA PRO A 105 3.03 13.86 -16.03
C PRO A 105 1.78 13.22 -16.64
N ARG A 106 1.43 12.00 -16.22
CA ARG A 106 0.26 11.23 -16.68
C ARG A 106 -0.12 10.15 -15.67
N PRO A 107 -1.32 9.53 -15.78
CA PRO A 107 -1.72 8.43 -14.91
C PRO A 107 -0.67 7.31 -14.90
N PRO A 108 -0.15 6.92 -13.73
CA PRO A 108 0.91 5.91 -13.63
C PRO A 108 0.38 4.47 -13.74
N VAL A 109 1.27 3.54 -14.05
CA VAL A 109 1.13 2.15 -13.62
C VAL A 109 1.50 2.08 -12.15
N VAL A 110 0.56 1.75 -11.27
CA VAL A 110 0.83 1.68 -9.84
C VAL A 110 1.21 0.27 -9.42
N VAL A 111 2.31 0.15 -8.67
CA VAL A 111 2.77 -1.11 -8.06
C VAL A 111 2.68 -0.94 -6.54
N ALA A 112 1.83 -1.71 -5.90
CA ALA A 112 1.58 -1.60 -4.48
C ALA A 112 1.87 -2.91 -3.75
N HIS A 113 2.42 -2.81 -2.53
CA HIS A 113 2.69 -3.94 -1.67
C HIS A 113 1.80 -3.94 -0.43
N SER A 114 1.21 -5.09 -0.08
CA SER A 114 0.51 -5.32 1.20
C SER A 114 -0.50 -4.23 1.56
N LEU A 115 -0.24 -3.42 2.61
CA LEU A 115 -1.04 -2.25 3.00
C LEU A 115 -1.21 -1.25 1.85
N GLY A 116 -0.15 -1.00 1.08
CA GLY A 116 -0.21 -0.12 -0.08
C GLY A 116 -1.30 -0.51 -1.07
N CYS A 117 -1.61 -1.81 -1.20
CA CYS A 117 -2.71 -2.27 -2.03
C CYS A 117 -4.08 -1.76 -1.54
N VAL A 118 -4.28 -1.65 -0.22
CA VAL A 118 -5.52 -1.09 0.35
C VAL A 118 -5.63 0.40 0.00
N VAL A 119 -4.54 1.16 0.15
CA VAL A 119 -4.51 2.59 -0.20
C VAL A 119 -4.78 2.78 -1.68
N VAL A 120 -4.08 2.02 -2.55
CA VAL A 120 -4.25 2.08 -4.01
C VAL A 120 -5.68 1.72 -4.42
N SER A 121 -6.27 0.65 -3.86
CA SER A 121 -7.66 0.25 -4.17
C SER A 121 -8.67 1.35 -3.84
N ARG A 122 -8.46 2.09 -2.75
CA ARG A 122 -9.33 3.20 -2.35
C ARG A 122 -9.16 4.43 -3.25
N VAL A 123 -7.94 4.71 -3.69
CA VAL A 123 -7.67 5.79 -4.66
C VAL A 123 -8.17 5.41 -6.04
N ALA A 124 -8.00 4.17 -6.49
CA ALA A 124 -8.47 3.66 -7.77
C ALA A 124 -9.98 3.81 -7.97
N ALA A 125 -10.77 3.75 -6.90
CA ALA A 125 -12.20 4.00 -6.93
C ALA A 125 -12.58 5.46 -7.32
N ARG A 126 -11.59 6.36 -7.40
CA ARG A 126 -11.80 7.80 -7.63
C ARG A 126 -10.89 8.40 -8.69
N TYR A 127 -9.75 7.77 -8.95
CA TYR A 127 -8.75 8.25 -9.90
C TYR A 127 -8.28 7.11 -10.82
N PRO A 128 -8.21 7.34 -12.14
CA PRO A 128 -7.77 6.33 -13.09
C PRO A 128 -6.27 6.10 -12.99
N PHE A 129 -5.86 4.82 -12.99
CA PHE A 129 -4.48 4.38 -13.20
C PHE A 129 -4.34 3.79 -14.61
N ALA A 130 -3.14 3.82 -15.18
CA ALA A 130 -2.86 3.16 -16.46
C ALA A 130 -2.95 1.61 -16.31
N ALA A 131 -2.46 1.10 -15.18
CA ALA A 131 -2.62 -0.29 -14.75
C ALA A 131 -2.32 -0.39 -13.24
N MET A 132 -2.68 -1.53 -12.63
CA MET A 132 -2.41 -1.79 -11.21
C MET A 132 -1.70 -3.13 -11.06
N VAL A 133 -0.63 -3.16 -10.25
CA VAL A 133 0.07 -4.37 -9.82
C VAL A 133 -0.02 -4.46 -8.31
N LEU A 134 -0.70 -5.48 -7.81
CA LEU A 134 -0.97 -5.67 -6.38
C LEU A 134 -0.16 -6.87 -5.86
N LEU A 135 0.88 -6.57 -5.08
CA LEU A 135 1.82 -7.54 -4.54
C LEU A 135 1.41 -7.91 -3.11
N ALA A 136 1.18 -9.19 -2.85
CA ALA A 136 0.74 -9.70 -1.56
C ALA A 136 -0.40 -8.84 -0.94
N PRO A 137 -1.50 -8.61 -1.67
CA PRO A 137 -2.54 -7.69 -1.24
C PRO A 137 -3.23 -8.20 0.02
N VAL A 138 -3.34 -7.36 1.03
CA VAL A 138 -4.29 -7.59 2.12
C VAL A 138 -5.68 -7.61 1.47
N GLY A 139 -6.31 -8.78 1.41
CA GLY A 139 -7.46 -9.06 0.56
C GLY A 139 -8.57 -7.99 0.58
N VAL A 140 -9.27 -7.85 -0.52
CA VAL A 140 -10.37 -6.88 -0.71
C VAL A 140 -11.62 -7.18 0.10
N THR A 141 -11.71 -8.36 0.71
CA THR A 141 -12.81 -8.77 1.61
C THR A 141 -12.77 -8.02 2.94
N HIS A 142 -13.79 -8.24 3.79
CA HIS A 142 -13.82 -7.66 5.13
C HIS A 142 -12.61 -8.06 5.96
N GLY A 143 -12.12 -7.14 6.80
CA GLY A 143 -10.94 -7.35 7.64
C GLY A 143 -11.06 -8.45 8.69
N LEU A 144 -12.24 -9.03 8.88
CA LEU A 144 -12.51 -10.10 9.87
C LEU A 144 -11.64 -11.34 9.65
N ASP A 145 -11.34 -11.70 8.40
CA ASP A 145 -10.47 -12.83 8.09
C ASP A 145 -9.04 -12.58 8.59
N LEU A 146 -8.56 -11.35 8.42
CA LEU A 146 -7.25 -10.91 8.94
C LEU A 146 -7.24 -10.97 10.48
N VAL A 147 -8.31 -10.52 11.14
CA VAL A 147 -8.45 -10.60 12.60
C VAL A 147 -8.41 -12.06 13.06
N ALA A 148 -9.23 -12.93 12.46
CA ALA A 148 -9.29 -14.33 12.80
C ALA A 148 -7.93 -15.03 12.60
N GLN A 149 -7.21 -14.71 11.55
CA GLN A 149 -5.88 -15.24 11.29
C GLN A 149 -4.85 -14.73 12.30
N THR A 150 -4.84 -13.40 12.56
CA THR A 150 -3.94 -12.80 13.54
C THR A 150 -4.21 -13.34 14.94
N ALA A 151 -5.47 -13.49 15.33
CA ALA A 151 -5.84 -14.08 16.62
C ALA A 151 -5.32 -15.52 16.81
N ARG A 152 -5.27 -16.30 15.72
CA ARG A 152 -4.77 -17.69 15.79
C ARG A 152 -3.24 -17.76 15.78
N ARG A 153 -2.57 -16.92 15.01
CA ARG A 153 -1.11 -17.00 14.76
C ARG A 153 -0.28 -16.11 15.67
N ALA A 154 -0.82 -14.96 16.06
CA ALA A 154 -0.12 -13.92 16.81
C ALA A 154 -1.11 -13.13 17.70
N PRO A 155 -1.71 -13.75 18.74
CA PRO A 155 -2.70 -13.10 19.60
C PRO A 155 -2.14 -11.88 20.36
N ASP A 156 -0.86 -11.90 20.66
CA ASP A 156 -0.12 -10.77 21.24
C ASP A 156 -0.15 -9.53 20.33
N ARG A 157 -0.03 -9.72 19.01
CA ARG A 157 -0.12 -8.62 18.04
C ARG A 157 -1.53 -8.04 17.98
N LEU A 158 -2.53 -8.89 17.97
CA LEU A 158 -3.91 -8.44 17.99
C LEU A 158 -4.20 -7.60 19.25
N ALA A 159 -3.70 -8.03 20.40
CA ALA A 159 -3.82 -7.28 21.65
C ALA A 159 -3.11 -5.91 21.57
N ARG A 160 -1.88 -5.87 21.01
CA ARG A 160 -1.15 -4.61 20.80
C ARG A 160 -1.91 -3.67 19.86
N MET A 161 -2.42 -4.18 18.73
CA MET A 161 -3.23 -3.41 17.80
C MET A 161 -4.50 -2.84 18.47
N ALA A 162 -5.17 -3.63 19.31
CA ALA A 162 -6.40 -3.22 20.00
C ALA A 162 -6.16 -2.06 20.98
N VAL A 163 -4.98 -1.96 21.58
CA VAL A 163 -4.61 -0.88 22.51
C VAL A 163 -3.78 0.23 21.86
N GLY A 164 -3.64 0.21 20.53
CA GLY A 164 -2.94 1.25 19.80
C GLY A 164 -1.42 1.29 20.03
N VAL A 165 -0.82 0.14 20.35
CA VAL A 165 0.63 -0.03 20.50
C VAL A 165 1.20 -0.58 19.20
N PRO A 166 2.38 -0.10 18.74
CA PRO A 166 3.02 -0.62 17.54
C PRO A 166 3.23 -2.13 17.59
N VAL A 167 3.01 -2.79 16.46
CA VAL A 167 3.26 -4.23 16.32
C VAL A 167 4.77 -4.46 16.20
N THR A 168 5.29 -5.37 16.99
CA THR A 168 6.69 -5.81 16.88
C THR A 168 6.79 -6.93 15.86
N TRP A 169 7.66 -6.80 14.88
CA TRP A 169 7.88 -7.78 13.83
C TRP A 169 9.08 -8.65 14.15
N ARG A 170 8.98 -9.93 13.80
CA ARG A 170 10.09 -10.87 13.81
C ARG A 170 10.50 -11.17 12.37
N SER A 171 11.76 -11.55 12.17
CA SER A 171 12.28 -11.89 10.85
C SER A 171 11.37 -12.89 10.10
N ASN A 172 11.01 -13.98 10.74
CA ASN A 172 10.17 -15.03 10.13
C ASN A 172 8.72 -14.60 9.84
N ASP A 173 8.30 -13.43 10.29
CA ASP A 173 6.98 -12.90 9.98
C ASP A 173 6.95 -12.21 8.62
N LEU A 174 8.09 -11.62 8.23
CA LEU A 174 8.20 -10.75 7.05
C LEU A 174 9.06 -11.35 5.95
N PHE A 175 10.02 -12.22 6.30
CA PHE A 175 11.01 -12.70 5.34
C PHE A 175 11.04 -14.24 5.31
N HIS A 176 11.02 -14.79 4.11
CA HIS A 176 11.26 -16.20 3.87
C HIS A 176 12.50 -16.36 2.99
N GLY A 177 13.43 -17.22 3.43
CA GLY A 177 14.64 -17.51 2.67
C GLY A 177 15.70 -16.41 2.64
N LEU A 178 15.52 -15.33 3.42
CA LEU A 178 16.52 -14.29 3.58
C LEU A 178 17.51 -14.68 4.69
N ASP A 179 18.78 -14.37 4.52
CA ASP A 179 19.79 -14.60 5.56
C ASP A 179 19.51 -13.72 6.79
N PRO A 180 19.92 -14.16 8.00
CA PRO A 180 19.58 -13.45 9.24
C PRO A 180 20.12 -12.02 9.33
N ALA A 181 21.29 -11.73 8.75
CA ALA A 181 21.90 -10.41 8.81
C ALA A 181 21.13 -9.42 7.92
N SER A 182 20.80 -9.83 6.69
CA SER A 182 19.96 -9.05 5.78
C SER A 182 18.55 -8.83 6.37
N ALA A 183 17.97 -9.86 6.96
CA ALA A 183 16.65 -9.75 7.58
C ALA A 183 16.67 -8.76 8.77
N ALA A 184 17.69 -8.79 9.63
CA ALA A 184 17.85 -7.83 10.72
C ALA A 184 18.01 -6.41 10.20
N ALA A 185 18.85 -6.20 9.19
CA ALA A 185 19.06 -4.88 8.58
C ALA A 185 17.78 -4.28 7.99
N TYR A 186 16.89 -5.10 7.43
CA TYR A 186 15.58 -4.64 6.96
C TYR A 186 14.61 -4.36 8.11
N LEU A 187 14.61 -5.18 9.17
CA LEU A 187 13.78 -4.94 10.35
C LEU A 187 14.11 -3.61 11.03
N ASP A 188 15.40 -3.27 11.13
CA ASP A 188 15.87 -2.01 11.75
C ASP A 188 15.44 -0.76 10.97
N ARG A 189 15.07 -0.93 9.69
CA ARG A 189 14.58 0.17 8.84
C ARG A 189 13.07 0.38 8.90
N LEU A 190 12.33 -0.52 9.54
CA LEU A 190 10.89 -0.39 9.64
C LEU A 190 10.49 0.76 10.56
N ASP A 191 9.54 1.54 10.11
CA ASP A 191 8.86 2.54 10.91
C ASP A 191 7.69 1.94 11.70
N ASP A 192 7.29 2.59 12.79
CA ASP A 192 6.08 2.26 13.51
C ASP A 192 4.84 2.66 12.68
N GLU A 193 3.99 1.70 12.36
CA GLU A 193 2.73 1.97 11.66
C GLU A 193 1.75 2.71 12.57
N PRO A 194 1.11 3.80 12.09
CA PRO A 194 0.09 4.52 12.84
C PRO A 194 -1.06 3.63 13.34
N PRO A 195 -1.40 3.66 14.65
CA PRO A 195 -2.37 2.74 15.22
C PRO A 195 -3.77 2.87 14.62
N LEU A 196 -4.18 4.08 14.24
CA LEU A 196 -5.49 4.26 13.58
C LEU A 196 -5.50 3.63 12.18
N VAL A 197 -4.39 3.67 11.44
CA VAL A 197 -4.28 3.00 10.15
C VAL A 197 -4.37 1.49 10.33
N GLN A 198 -3.64 0.92 11.30
CA GLN A 198 -3.72 -0.52 11.61
C GLN A 198 -5.15 -0.95 11.94
N MET A 199 -5.84 -0.19 12.79
CA MET A 199 -7.24 -0.45 13.12
C MET A 199 -8.16 -0.35 11.89
N GLN A 200 -7.94 0.65 11.04
CA GLN A 200 -8.73 0.85 9.82
C GLN A 200 -8.50 -0.23 8.75
N ILE A 201 -7.33 -0.87 8.71
CA ILE A 201 -7.11 -2.06 7.88
C ILE A 201 -8.04 -3.20 8.33
N VAL A 202 -8.15 -3.40 9.64
CA VAL A 202 -8.99 -4.45 10.22
C VAL A 202 -10.48 -4.18 9.99
N LEU A 203 -10.90 -2.93 10.18
CA LEU A 203 -12.30 -2.49 10.04
C LEU A 203 -12.68 -2.12 8.60
N ARG A 204 -11.81 -2.37 7.62
CA ARG A 204 -12.04 -1.98 6.24
C ARG A 204 -13.28 -2.63 5.63
N ARG A 205 -13.89 -1.90 4.73
CA ARG A 205 -14.91 -2.40 3.79
C ARG A 205 -14.25 -2.72 2.45
N PRO A 206 -14.84 -3.61 1.64
CA PRO A 206 -14.42 -3.80 0.27
C PRO A 206 -14.36 -2.45 -0.46
N PRO A 207 -13.35 -2.21 -1.32
CA PRO A 207 -13.29 -1.01 -2.13
C PRO A 207 -14.43 -1.00 -3.16
N ALA A 208 -14.72 0.17 -3.72
CA ALA A 208 -15.54 0.26 -4.92
C ALA A 208 -14.71 -0.13 -6.17
N ASP A 209 -15.41 -0.38 -7.28
CA ASP A 209 -14.75 -0.70 -8.55
C ASP A 209 -13.82 0.44 -8.98
N PRO A 210 -12.67 0.13 -9.59
CA PRO A 210 -11.73 1.14 -10.04
C PRO A 210 -12.28 1.93 -11.23
N VAL A 211 -12.01 3.24 -11.24
CA VAL A 211 -12.39 4.13 -12.34
C VAL A 211 -11.62 3.75 -13.61
N GLY A 212 -12.33 3.63 -14.73
CA GLY A 212 -11.73 3.34 -16.02
C GLY A 212 -11.34 1.88 -16.25
N SER A 213 -11.64 0.99 -15.29
CA SER A 213 -11.36 -0.46 -15.41
C SER A 213 -9.93 -0.77 -15.87
N PRO A 214 -8.90 -0.28 -15.18
CA PRO A 214 -7.51 -0.52 -15.57
C PRO A 214 -7.20 -2.02 -15.54
N PRO A 215 -6.24 -2.50 -16.35
CA PRO A 215 -5.69 -3.85 -16.20
C PRO A 215 -5.12 -4.03 -14.80
N VAL A 216 -5.40 -5.18 -14.15
CA VAL A 216 -4.93 -5.48 -12.79
C VAL A 216 -4.16 -6.80 -12.79
N LEU A 217 -2.94 -6.77 -12.28
CA LEU A 217 -2.14 -7.96 -11.97
C LEU A 217 -2.11 -8.15 -10.45
N VAL A 218 -2.49 -9.33 -9.99
CA VAL A 218 -2.43 -9.70 -8.57
C VAL A 218 -1.38 -10.79 -8.38
N TYR A 219 -0.44 -10.55 -7.47
CA TYR A 219 0.67 -11.45 -7.20
C TYR A 219 0.73 -11.80 -5.71
N GLY A 220 0.82 -13.08 -5.39
CA GLY A 220 1.02 -13.61 -4.04
C GLY A 220 2.31 -14.37 -3.90
N ALA A 221 2.81 -14.52 -2.68
CA ALA A 221 3.96 -15.35 -2.37
C ALA A 221 3.52 -16.66 -1.68
N GLU A 222 4.11 -17.77 -2.07
CA GLU A 222 3.74 -19.10 -1.57
C GLU A 222 3.95 -19.24 -0.06
N HIS A 223 5.03 -18.65 0.44
CA HIS A 223 5.43 -18.72 1.85
C HIS A 223 5.08 -17.46 2.64
N ASP A 224 4.10 -16.67 2.18
CA ASP A 224 3.65 -15.48 2.89
C ASP A 224 3.01 -15.84 4.23
N ALA A 225 3.64 -15.41 5.34
CA ALA A 225 3.15 -15.69 6.68
C ALA A 225 1.99 -14.76 7.10
N LEU A 226 1.81 -13.62 6.43
CA LEU A 226 0.84 -12.58 6.79
C LEU A 226 -0.39 -12.60 5.90
N VAL A 227 -0.21 -12.68 4.59
CA VAL A 227 -1.30 -12.62 3.62
C VAL A 227 -1.63 -14.04 3.15
N PRO A 228 -2.80 -14.58 3.52
CA PRO A 228 -3.17 -15.92 3.09
C PRO A 228 -3.47 -15.96 1.59
N ARG A 229 -3.22 -17.10 0.97
CA ARG A 229 -3.54 -17.36 -0.44
C ARG A 229 -4.98 -16.99 -0.79
N SER A 230 -5.94 -17.28 0.10
CA SER A 230 -7.36 -16.92 -0.09
C SER A 230 -7.59 -15.41 -0.22
N GLY A 231 -6.80 -14.58 0.45
CA GLY A 231 -6.83 -13.12 0.34
C GLY A 231 -6.36 -12.65 -1.05
N VAL A 232 -5.27 -13.25 -1.55
CA VAL A 232 -4.75 -12.99 -2.91
C VAL A 232 -5.78 -13.39 -3.96
N GLU A 233 -6.32 -14.62 -3.87
CA GLU A 233 -7.31 -15.14 -4.80
C GLU A 233 -8.62 -14.34 -4.76
N SER A 234 -9.08 -13.89 -3.59
CA SER A 234 -10.27 -13.04 -3.49
C SER A 234 -10.06 -11.68 -4.13
N THR A 235 -8.86 -11.13 -4.03
CA THR A 235 -8.48 -9.89 -4.71
C THR A 235 -8.47 -10.07 -6.23
N ALA A 236 -7.88 -11.16 -6.72
CA ALA A 236 -7.86 -11.46 -8.15
C ALA A 236 -9.26 -11.67 -8.73
N ARG A 237 -10.18 -12.29 -7.97
CA ARG A 237 -11.59 -12.45 -8.40
C ARG A 237 -12.38 -11.15 -8.37
N PHE A 238 -12.01 -10.21 -7.51
CA PHE A 238 -12.69 -8.92 -7.44
C PHE A 238 -12.37 -8.04 -8.65
N TYR A 239 -11.11 -8.02 -9.06
CA TYR A 239 -10.65 -7.25 -10.23
C TYR A 239 -10.73 -8.05 -11.53
#